data_029be6325df0bdbe9af05be01363653d
#
_entry.id   029be6325df0bdbe9af05be01363653d
#
_cell.length_a   1.000
_cell.length_b   1.000
_cell.length_c   1.000
_cell.angle_alpha   90.00
_cell.angle_beta   90.00
_cell.angle_gamma   90.00
#
_symmetry.space_group_name_H-M   'P 1'
#
loop_
_entity.id
_entity.type
_entity.pdbx_description
1 polymer ?
#
loop_
_entity_poly.entity_id
_entity_poly.type
_entity_poly.pdbx_seq_one_letter_code
_entity_poly.pdbx_strand_id
1 'polypeptide(L)'
;MKIIIAGSGEVGSHLAKLLSYESQEITLIDSNDEKLTFPNSQLDIRVVQGDCTSISVLNKANVTDADLFIGVTASEAVNLTACYLAKQLGAKKTIARISNPELKENENIDFSDLGISELISPEILTSKEINMAINRAEFTDPFEFDDGALITLGLSATHTSTFVGKTVVEAAEIFPETHFFPISIKRGEKTIIPSGDTAVSYTHLRAHE
;
A
#
# COMPACT_ATOMS: atom_id res chain seq x y z
N MET A 1 12.72 4.97 12.01
CA MET A 1 11.53 4.54 12.77
C MET A 1 11.80 3.18 13.40
N LYS A 2 11.17 2.90 14.55
CA LYS A 2 11.18 1.57 15.16
C LYS A 2 9.91 0.83 14.77
N ILE A 3 10.03 -0.23 13.98
CA ILE A 3 8.92 -0.98 13.41
C ILE A 3 8.94 -2.41 13.94
N ILE A 4 7.80 -2.86 14.48
CA ILE A 4 7.62 -4.25 14.88
C ILE A 4 6.64 -4.91 13.92
N ILE A 5 7.05 -6.05 13.37
CA ILE A 5 6.23 -6.86 12.47
C ILE A 5 5.92 -8.18 13.16
N ALA A 6 4.64 -8.47 13.39
CA ALA A 6 4.18 -9.73 13.98
C ALA A 6 3.65 -10.66 12.86
N GLY A 7 4.36 -11.76 12.66
CA GLY A 7 4.17 -12.76 11.63
C GLY A 7 5.28 -12.73 10.57
N SER A 8 6.07 -13.81 10.49
CA SER A 8 7.12 -14.03 9.48
C SER A 8 6.64 -14.94 8.35
N GLY A 9 5.37 -14.79 7.94
CA GLY A 9 4.85 -15.40 6.71
C GLY A 9 5.36 -14.65 5.47
N GLU A 10 4.79 -14.94 4.30
CA GLU A 10 5.18 -14.30 3.04
C GLU A 10 5.14 -12.77 3.10
N VAL A 11 4.02 -12.21 3.59
CA VAL A 11 3.85 -10.76 3.71
C VAL A 11 4.85 -10.15 4.70
N GLY A 12 4.94 -10.71 5.92
CA GLY A 12 5.79 -10.14 6.96
C GLY A 12 7.28 -10.23 6.64
N SER A 13 7.74 -11.35 6.08
CA SER A 13 9.14 -11.51 5.66
C SER A 13 9.49 -10.58 4.49
N HIS A 14 8.57 -10.43 3.52
CA HIS A 14 8.78 -9.52 2.40
C HIS A 14 8.83 -8.06 2.87
N LEU A 15 7.91 -7.68 3.73
CA LEU A 15 7.86 -6.34 4.32
C LEU A 15 9.12 -6.03 5.13
N ALA A 16 9.56 -6.97 5.98
CA ALA A 16 10.80 -6.84 6.75
C ALA A 16 12.01 -6.64 5.83
N LYS A 17 12.07 -7.38 4.72
CA LYS A 17 13.12 -7.24 3.71
C LYS A 17 13.08 -5.88 3.03
N LEU A 18 11.93 -5.40 2.58
CA LEU A 18 11.81 -4.09 1.94
C LEU A 18 12.25 -2.97 2.88
N LEU A 19 11.73 -2.97 4.11
CA LEU A 19 12.01 -1.93 5.09
C LEU A 19 13.45 -1.98 5.63
N SER A 20 14.12 -3.14 5.59
CA SER A 20 15.54 -3.25 6.01
C SER A 20 16.48 -2.42 5.12
N TYR A 21 16.10 -2.13 3.88
CA TYR A 21 16.88 -1.27 2.98
C TYR A 21 16.66 0.22 3.22
N GLU A 22 15.66 0.60 4.03
CA GLU A 22 15.27 2.01 4.26
C GLU A 22 15.82 2.58 5.56
N SER A 23 16.85 1.98 6.16
CA SER A 23 17.46 2.42 7.43
C SER A 23 16.47 2.49 8.60
N GLN A 24 15.49 1.57 8.64
CA GLN A 24 14.53 1.42 9.74
C GLN A 24 15.04 0.39 10.76
N GLU A 25 14.73 0.60 12.04
CA GLU A 25 14.96 -0.42 13.08
C GLU A 25 13.80 -1.41 13.09
N ILE A 26 14.04 -2.62 12.60
CA ILE A 26 12.99 -3.62 12.43
C ILE A 26 13.13 -4.73 13.46
N THR A 27 12.02 -5.08 14.11
CA THR A 27 11.90 -6.29 14.93
C THR A 27 10.81 -7.18 14.32
N LEU A 28 11.16 -8.42 13.98
CA LEU A 28 10.24 -9.42 13.44
C LEU A 28 9.90 -10.46 14.52
N ILE A 29 8.61 -10.71 14.76
CA ILE A 29 8.11 -11.68 15.73
C ILE A 29 7.40 -12.83 14.99
N ASP A 30 7.75 -14.07 15.30
CA ASP A 30 6.97 -15.25 14.90
C ASP A 30 7.09 -16.35 15.97
N SER A 31 6.06 -17.17 16.11
CA SER A 31 6.07 -18.34 17.00
C SER A 31 6.90 -19.49 16.45
N ASN A 32 7.06 -19.59 15.13
CA ASN A 32 7.83 -20.60 14.44
C ASN A 32 9.27 -20.13 14.20
N ASP A 33 10.22 -20.77 14.87
CA ASP A 33 11.65 -20.46 14.76
C ASP A 33 12.21 -20.68 13.35
N GLU A 34 11.73 -21.68 12.63
CA GLU A 34 12.17 -21.97 11.26
C GLU A 34 11.94 -20.78 10.32
N LYS A 35 10.82 -20.07 10.51
CA LYS A 35 10.49 -18.87 9.71
C LYS A 35 11.37 -17.68 10.02
N LEU A 36 11.99 -17.65 11.19
CA LEU A 36 12.90 -16.59 11.63
C LEU A 36 14.35 -16.83 11.20
N THR A 37 14.71 -18.06 10.83
CA THR A 37 16.10 -18.43 10.50
C THR A 37 16.64 -17.62 9.32
N PHE A 38 15.88 -17.53 8.21
CA PHE A 38 16.32 -16.78 7.04
C PHE A 38 16.38 -15.25 7.32
N PRO A 39 15.35 -14.60 7.86
CA PRO A 39 15.41 -13.18 8.21
C PRO A 39 16.58 -12.86 9.16
N ASN A 40 16.79 -13.68 10.17
CA ASN A 40 17.87 -13.49 11.14
C ASN A 40 19.28 -13.56 10.53
N SER A 41 19.44 -14.39 9.49
CA SER A 41 20.75 -14.62 8.86
C SER A 41 21.07 -13.68 7.69
N GLN A 42 20.07 -13.14 7.03
CA GLN A 42 20.21 -12.42 5.76
C GLN A 42 19.83 -10.94 5.84
N LEU A 43 19.08 -10.54 6.85
CA LEU A 43 18.64 -9.16 7.01
C LEU A 43 19.24 -8.54 8.26
N ASP A 44 19.53 -7.26 8.20
CA ASP A 44 19.95 -6.48 9.38
C ASP A 44 18.73 -6.08 10.20
N ILE A 45 18.11 -7.06 10.84
CA ILE A 45 16.91 -6.89 11.66
C ILE A 45 17.01 -7.72 12.94
N ARG A 46 16.26 -7.32 13.95
CA ARG A 46 16.09 -8.09 15.16
C ARG A 46 14.98 -9.12 15.00
N VAL A 47 15.18 -10.34 15.49
CA VAL A 47 14.13 -11.36 15.55
C VAL A 47 13.77 -11.71 16.98
N VAL A 48 12.50 -11.99 17.24
CA VAL A 48 11.99 -12.42 18.54
C VAL A 48 11.07 -13.62 18.32
N GLN A 49 11.49 -14.79 18.80
CA GLN A 49 10.63 -15.97 18.77
C GLN A 49 9.58 -15.89 19.89
N GLY A 50 8.33 -16.13 19.55
CA GLY A 50 7.21 -16.24 20.49
C GLY A 50 5.87 -15.84 19.92
N ASP A 51 4.84 -15.99 20.75
CA ASP A 51 3.48 -15.58 20.44
C ASP A 51 3.36 -14.05 20.58
N CYS A 52 2.98 -13.39 19.48
CA CYS A 52 2.83 -11.92 19.44
C CYS A 52 1.64 -11.40 20.27
N THR A 53 0.79 -12.27 20.82
CA THR A 53 -0.23 -11.90 21.81
C THR A 53 0.27 -12.01 23.24
N SER A 54 1.51 -12.49 23.46
CA SER A 54 2.11 -12.56 24.78
C SER A 54 2.78 -11.23 25.17
N ILE A 55 2.37 -10.67 26.30
CA ILE A 55 2.95 -9.43 26.86
C ILE A 55 4.47 -9.55 27.04
N SER A 56 4.94 -10.73 27.49
CA SER A 56 6.38 -10.95 27.67
C SER A 56 7.16 -10.92 26.36
N VAL A 57 6.57 -11.41 25.26
CA VAL A 57 7.16 -11.37 23.91
C VAL A 57 7.13 -9.94 23.35
N LEU A 58 6.01 -9.23 23.52
CA LEU A 58 5.89 -7.83 23.11
C LEU A 58 6.92 -6.94 23.83
N ASN A 59 7.12 -7.16 25.14
CA ASN A 59 8.14 -6.45 25.90
C ASN A 59 9.57 -6.80 25.44
N LYS A 60 9.85 -8.07 25.15
CA LYS A 60 11.13 -8.47 24.54
C LYS A 60 11.37 -7.78 23.19
N ALA A 61 10.31 -7.53 22.43
CA ALA A 61 10.39 -6.81 21.17
C ALA A 61 10.49 -5.28 21.33
N ASN A 62 10.52 -4.75 22.55
CA ASN A 62 10.54 -3.32 22.89
C ASN A 62 9.32 -2.56 22.33
N VAL A 63 8.13 -3.14 22.47
CA VAL A 63 6.88 -2.56 21.94
C VAL A 63 6.60 -1.15 22.44
N THR A 64 6.99 -0.82 23.67
CA THR A 64 6.81 0.51 24.27
C THR A 64 7.45 1.64 23.47
N ASP A 65 8.55 1.35 22.78
CA ASP A 65 9.29 2.31 21.97
C ASP A 65 8.91 2.26 20.48
N ALA A 66 7.96 1.39 20.10
CA ALA A 66 7.62 1.20 18.71
C ALA A 66 6.87 2.42 18.11
N ASP A 67 7.36 2.92 16.99
CA ASP A 67 6.64 3.92 16.20
C ASP A 67 5.47 3.28 15.46
N LEU A 68 5.65 2.01 15.02
CA LEU A 68 4.65 1.26 14.27
C LEU A 68 4.70 -0.23 14.65
N PHE A 69 3.53 -0.81 14.94
CA PHE A 69 3.33 -2.24 15.10
C PHE A 69 2.42 -2.77 13.99
N ILE A 70 2.84 -3.84 13.31
CA ILE A 70 2.13 -4.40 12.16
C ILE A 70 1.81 -5.87 12.45
N GLY A 71 0.52 -6.22 12.56
CA GLY A 71 0.05 -7.59 12.72
C GLY A 71 -0.31 -8.19 11.35
N VAL A 72 0.52 -9.14 10.87
CA VAL A 72 0.36 -9.79 9.54
C VAL A 72 0.48 -11.31 9.62
N THR A 73 0.05 -11.89 10.72
CA THR A 73 -0.06 -13.35 10.86
C THR A 73 -1.20 -13.89 9.96
N ALA A 74 -1.31 -15.20 9.87
CA ALA A 74 -2.41 -15.84 9.13
C ALA A 74 -3.79 -15.69 9.80
N SER A 75 -3.84 -15.32 11.10
CA SER A 75 -5.07 -15.17 11.86
C SER A 75 -5.39 -13.71 12.12
N GLU A 76 -6.50 -13.20 11.57
CA GLU A 76 -6.97 -11.84 11.83
C GLU A 76 -7.27 -11.59 13.32
N ALA A 77 -7.82 -12.56 14.03
CA ALA A 77 -8.07 -12.45 15.46
C ALA A 77 -6.77 -12.25 16.26
N VAL A 78 -5.69 -12.95 15.87
CA VAL A 78 -4.36 -12.75 16.45
C VAL A 78 -3.82 -11.37 16.10
N ASN A 79 -3.97 -10.92 14.86
CA ASN A 79 -3.51 -9.60 14.40
C ASN A 79 -4.21 -8.47 15.17
N LEU A 80 -5.54 -8.54 15.30
CA LEU A 80 -6.33 -7.55 16.05
C LEU A 80 -5.93 -7.54 17.53
N THR A 81 -5.81 -8.72 18.16
CA THR A 81 -5.41 -8.85 19.56
C THR A 81 -4.00 -8.31 19.79
N ALA A 82 -3.04 -8.68 18.95
CA ALA A 82 -1.66 -8.22 19.06
C ALA A 82 -1.54 -6.71 18.89
N CYS A 83 -2.26 -6.13 17.91
CA CYS A 83 -2.31 -4.68 17.70
C CYS A 83 -2.91 -3.95 18.90
N TYR A 84 -4.03 -4.45 19.44
CA TYR A 84 -4.63 -3.90 20.65
C TYR A 84 -3.64 -3.90 21.83
N LEU A 85 -3.00 -5.05 22.10
CA LEU A 85 -2.02 -5.17 23.18
C LEU A 85 -0.81 -4.27 22.96
N ALA A 86 -0.29 -4.22 21.72
CA ALA A 86 0.83 -3.36 21.37
C ALA A 86 0.51 -1.88 21.63
N LYS A 87 -0.70 -1.46 21.29
CA LYS A 87 -1.18 -0.09 21.54
C LYS A 87 -1.28 0.21 23.04
N GLN A 88 -1.85 -0.71 23.82
CA GLN A 88 -1.95 -0.55 25.28
C GLN A 88 -0.58 -0.50 25.95
N LEU A 89 0.42 -1.17 25.38
CA LEU A 89 1.79 -1.19 25.87
C LEU A 89 2.64 0.00 25.39
N GLY A 90 2.12 0.87 24.52
CA GLY A 90 2.77 2.13 24.16
C GLY A 90 3.16 2.30 22.69
N ALA A 91 2.87 1.36 21.80
CA ALA A 91 3.08 1.54 20.36
C ALA A 91 2.31 2.76 19.85
N LYS A 92 2.97 3.63 19.05
CA LYS A 92 2.34 4.89 18.59
C LYS A 92 1.25 4.64 17.57
N LYS A 93 1.50 3.76 16.60
CA LYS A 93 0.54 3.36 15.56
C LYS A 93 0.50 1.85 15.44
N THR A 94 -0.65 1.31 15.03
CA THR A 94 -0.83 -0.11 14.80
C THR A 94 -1.58 -0.34 13.50
N ILE A 95 -1.18 -1.36 12.75
CA ILE A 95 -1.81 -1.80 11.51
C ILE A 95 -2.11 -3.29 11.63
N ALA A 96 -3.36 -3.69 11.39
CA ALA A 96 -3.75 -5.09 11.43
C ALA A 96 -4.19 -5.59 10.06
N ARG A 97 -3.60 -6.70 9.62
CA ARG A 97 -4.12 -7.45 8.48
C ARG A 97 -5.38 -8.18 8.89
N ILE A 98 -6.42 -8.05 8.08
CA ILE A 98 -7.69 -8.78 8.18
C ILE A 98 -7.94 -9.53 6.88
N SER A 99 -8.69 -10.63 6.96
CA SER A 99 -9.14 -11.41 5.79
C SER A 99 -10.64 -11.23 5.56
N ASN A 100 -11.42 -10.94 6.63
CA ASN A 100 -12.86 -10.70 6.52
C ASN A 100 -13.13 -9.23 6.14
N PRO A 101 -13.65 -8.96 4.91
CA PRO A 101 -14.00 -7.61 4.47
C PRO A 101 -15.04 -6.92 5.35
N GLU A 102 -15.98 -7.69 5.95
CA GLU A 102 -17.06 -7.15 6.78
C GLU A 102 -16.52 -6.32 7.96
N LEU A 103 -15.35 -6.66 8.47
CA LEU A 103 -14.73 -5.90 9.56
C LEU A 103 -14.34 -4.48 9.14
N LYS A 104 -14.00 -4.27 7.87
CA LYS A 104 -13.63 -2.95 7.35
C LYS A 104 -14.83 -2.17 6.81
N GLU A 105 -15.82 -2.88 6.27
CA GLU A 105 -16.99 -2.30 5.61
C GLU A 105 -18.11 -1.93 6.60
N ASN A 106 -18.06 -2.45 7.84
CA ASN A 106 -19.08 -2.19 8.84
C ASN A 106 -18.84 -0.88 9.58
N GLU A 107 -19.59 0.15 9.24
CA GLU A 107 -19.50 1.49 9.84
C GLU A 107 -19.85 1.53 11.35
N ASN A 108 -20.47 0.48 11.90
CA ASN A 108 -20.81 0.44 13.31
C ASN A 108 -19.67 -0.04 14.21
N ILE A 109 -18.54 -0.47 13.64
CA ILE A 109 -17.39 -0.95 14.39
C ILE A 109 -16.22 -0.01 14.14
N ASP A 110 -15.88 0.80 15.14
CA ASP A 110 -14.69 1.64 15.09
C ASP A 110 -13.51 0.95 15.78
N PHE A 111 -12.59 0.48 14.98
CA PHE A 111 -11.36 -0.15 15.47
C PHE A 111 -10.35 0.87 16.03
N SER A 112 -10.54 2.18 15.77
CA SER A 112 -9.71 3.23 16.36
C SER A 112 -9.90 3.31 17.87
N ASP A 113 -11.09 3.03 18.37
CA ASP A 113 -11.39 2.94 19.82
C ASP A 113 -10.59 1.81 20.50
N LEU A 114 -10.27 0.76 19.76
CA LEU A 114 -9.39 -0.32 20.20
C LEU A 114 -7.90 0.03 20.02
N GLY A 115 -7.61 1.22 19.51
CA GLY A 115 -6.26 1.69 19.25
C GLY A 115 -5.63 1.08 18.00
N ILE A 116 -6.41 0.51 17.09
CA ILE A 116 -5.96 0.03 15.79
C ILE A 116 -6.07 1.18 14.80
N SER A 117 -4.93 1.66 14.32
CA SER A 117 -4.87 2.84 13.47
C SER A 117 -5.38 2.57 12.05
N GLU A 118 -5.19 1.35 11.55
CA GLU A 118 -5.61 0.96 10.20
C GLU A 118 -5.81 -0.55 10.07
N LEU A 119 -6.83 -0.92 9.28
CA LEU A 119 -7.10 -2.29 8.85
C LEU A 119 -6.74 -2.46 7.37
N ILE A 120 -5.92 -3.45 7.06
CA ILE A 120 -5.53 -3.78 5.69
C ILE A 120 -6.05 -5.17 5.33
N SER A 121 -6.83 -5.25 4.26
CA SER A 121 -7.24 -6.52 3.64
C SER A 121 -6.56 -6.66 2.28
N PRO A 122 -5.57 -7.56 2.14
CA PRO A 122 -4.96 -7.85 0.85
C PRO A 122 -5.98 -8.32 -0.19
N GLU A 123 -7.01 -9.02 0.24
CA GLU A 123 -8.08 -9.54 -0.61
C GLU A 123 -8.89 -8.40 -1.25
N ILE A 124 -9.25 -7.38 -0.47
CA ILE A 124 -9.93 -6.18 -0.97
C ILE A 124 -9.02 -5.39 -1.91
N LEU A 125 -7.76 -5.18 -1.53
CA LEU A 125 -6.81 -4.46 -2.36
C LEU A 125 -6.60 -5.16 -3.71
N THR A 126 -6.36 -6.47 -3.69
CA THR A 126 -6.18 -7.27 -4.91
C THR A 126 -7.44 -7.26 -5.78
N SER A 127 -8.63 -7.37 -5.18
CA SER A 127 -9.89 -7.32 -5.93
C SER A 127 -10.10 -5.96 -6.58
N LYS A 128 -9.77 -4.87 -5.90
CA LYS A 128 -9.83 -3.51 -6.47
C LYS A 128 -8.86 -3.38 -7.65
N GLU A 129 -7.61 -3.83 -7.52
CA GLU A 129 -6.61 -3.80 -8.58
C GLU A 129 -7.05 -4.61 -9.82
N ILE A 130 -7.55 -5.83 -9.61
CA ILE A 130 -8.06 -6.66 -10.71
C ILE A 130 -9.26 -6.00 -11.38
N ASN A 131 -10.20 -5.46 -10.61
CA ASN A 131 -11.36 -4.76 -11.16
C ASN A 131 -10.95 -3.52 -11.97
N MET A 132 -9.99 -2.75 -11.47
CA MET A 132 -9.42 -1.63 -12.22
C MET A 132 -8.78 -2.08 -13.53
N ALA A 133 -8.01 -3.16 -13.51
CA ALA A 133 -7.38 -3.71 -14.72
C ALA A 133 -8.41 -4.20 -15.76
N ILE A 134 -9.52 -4.81 -15.31
CA ILE A 134 -10.59 -5.28 -16.20
C ILE A 134 -11.38 -4.10 -16.79
N ASN A 135 -11.81 -3.18 -15.95
CA ASN A 135 -12.70 -2.08 -16.36
C ASN A 135 -11.97 -0.99 -17.16
N ARG A 136 -10.65 -0.95 -17.08
CA ARG A 136 -9.81 0.09 -17.68
C ARG A 136 -8.70 -0.50 -18.52
N ALA A 137 -9.01 -1.58 -19.27
CA ALA A 137 -8.04 -2.29 -20.13
C ALA A 137 -7.33 -1.39 -21.16
N GLU A 138 -7.94 -0.23 -21.49
CA GLU A 138 -7.35 0.78 -22.38
C GLU A 138 -6.42 1.77 -21.66
N PHE A 139 -6.44 1.79 -20.32
CA PHE A 139 -5.65 2.69 -19.52
C PHE A 139 -4.50 1.93 -18.83
N THR A 140 -3.37 2.61 -18.69
CA THR A 140 -2.21 2.11 -17.94
C THR A 140 -2.11 2.83 -16.60
N ASP A 141 -1.56 2.14 -15.60
CA ASP A 141 -1.19 2.71 -14.30
C ASP A 141 -2.33 3.51 -13.62
N PRO A 142 -3.54 2.93 -13.41
CA PRO A 142 -4.61 3.61 -12.70
C PRO A 142 -4.24 3.78 -11.23
N PHE A 143 -4.37 4.98 -10.70
CA PHE A 143 -4.19 5.27 -9.29
C PHE A 143 -5.36 6.08 -8.75
N GLU A 144 -5.98 5.61 -7.67
CA GLU A 144 -7.12 6.25 -7.02
C GLU A 144 -6.70 6.96 -5.75
N PHE A 145 -7.14 8.22 -5.59
CA PHE A 145 -7.00 9.00 -4.37
C PHE A 145 -8.38 9.19 -3.74
N ASP A 146 -8.43 9.27 -2.42
CA ASP A 146 -9.62 9.62 -1.65
C ASP A 146 -10.84 8.76 -2.03
N ASP A 147 -10.67 7.43 -1.94
CA ASP A 147 -11.69 6.42 -2.27
C ASP A 147 -12.33 6.58 -3.66
N GLY A 148 -11.53 7.03 -4.64
CA GLY A 148 -11.97 7.19 -6.02
C GLY A 148 -12.52 8.58 -6.37
N ALA A 149 -12.47 9.55 -5.45
CA ALA A 149 -12.84 10.94 -5.73
C ALA A 149 -11.92 11.60 -6.76
N LEU A 150 -10.65 11.19 -6.81
CA LEU A 150 -9.69 11.56 -7.84
C LEU A 150 -8.99 10.32 -8.37
N ILE A 151 -8.94 10.18 -9.69
CA ILE A 151 -8.31 9.05 -10.37
C ILE A 151 -7.26 9.57 -11.32
N THR A 152 -6.05 9.03 -11.23
CA THR A 152 -4.99 9.25 -12.22
C THR A 152 -4.92 8.04 -13.15
N LEU A 153 -4.89 8.26 -14.45
CA LEU A 153 -4.83 7.23 -15.47
C LEU A 153 -3.69 7.50 -16.43
N GLY A 154 -2.93 6.48 -16.76
CA GLY A 154 -2.01 6.50 -17.89
C GLY A 154 -2.76 6.14 -19.17
N LEU A 155 -2.54 6.87 -20.24
CA LEU A 155 -3.10 6.60 -21.55
C LEU A 155 -1.99 6.53 -22.59
N SER A 156 -1.88 5.41 -23.29
CA SER A 156 -0.94 5.29 -24.42
C SER A 156 -1.58 5.81 -25.69
N ALA A 157 -1.06 6.93 -26.21
CA ALA A 157 -1.50 7.47 -27.49
C ALA A 157 -0.99 6.60 -28.65
N THR A 158 -1.89 6.07 -29.44
CA THR A 158 -1.63 5.32 -30.66
C THR A 158 -1.95 6.16 -31.90
N HIS A 159 -1.56 5.72 -33.09
CA HIS A 159 -1.90 6.41 -34.35
C HIS A 159 -3.40 6.57 -34.58
N THR A 160 -4.22 5.72 -33.95
CA THR A 160 -5.69 5.75 -34.07
C THR A 160 -6.36 6.59 -33.00
N SER A 161 -5.62 7.11 -32.03
CA SER A 161 -6.19 7.94 -30.96
C SER A 161 -6.66 9.29 -31.49
N THR A 162 -7.90 9.65 -31.22
CA THR A 162 -8.60 10.83 -31.76
C THR A 162 -7.98 12.17 -31.37
N PHE A 163 -7.19 12.17 -30.28
CA PHE A 163 -6.52 13.36 -29.75
C PHE A 163 -5.07 13.52 -30.23
N VAL A 164 -4.53 12.56 -31.00
CA VAL A 164 -3.19 12.69 -31.59
C VAL A 164 -3.14 13.77 -32.65
N GLY A 165 -2.13 14.63 -32.60
CA GLY A 165 -1.97 15.79 -33.49
C GLY A 165 -2.72 17.04 -33.06
N LYS A 166 -3.43 16.98 -31.92
CA LYS A 166 -4.13 18.12 -31.32
C LYS A 166 -3.34 18.69 -30.14
N THR A 167 -3.67 19.88 -29.73
CA THR A 167 -3.19 20.43 -28.45
C THR A 167 -3.98 19.83 -27.28
N VAL A 168 -3.49 20.01 -26.06
CA VAL A 168 -4.20 19.56 -24.85
C VAL A 168 -5.57 20.22 -24.74
N VAL A 169 -5.71 21.49 -25.07
CA VAL A 169 -6.99 22.20 -25.08
C VAL A 169 -7.94 21.60 -26.10
N GLU A 170 -7.51 21.41 -27.34
CA GLU A 170 -8.33 20.78 -28.38
C GLU A 170 -8.70 19.35 -28.07
N ALA A 171 -7.83 18.59 -27.37
CA ALA A 171 -8.15 17.25 -26.91
C ALA A 171 -9.20 17.24 -25.80
N ALA A 172 -9.18 18.22 -24.90
CA ALA A 172 -10.20 18.37 -23.86
C ALA A 172 -11.59 18.69 -24.43
N GLU A 173 -11.67 19.43 -25.53
CA GLU A 173 -12.94 19.74 -26.21
C GLU A 173 -13.62 18.52 -26.86
N ILE A 174 -12.85 17.45 -27.14
CA ILE A 174 -13.41 16.19 -27.69
C ILE A 174 -14.24 15.43 -26.64
N PHE A 175 -13.92 15.63 -25.35
CA PHE A 175 -14.56 14.93 -24.23
C PHE A 175 -15.22 15.91 -23.25
N PRO A 176 -16.24 16.67 -23.65
CA PRO A 176 -16.81 17.74 -22.85
C PRO A 176 -17.44 17.26 -21.53
N GLU A 177 -17.90 16.00 -21.49
CA GLU A 177 -18.50 15.39 -20.29
C GLU A 177 -17.42 14.88 -19.30
N THR A 178 -16.15 14.85 -19.70
CA THR A 178 -15.08 14.31 -18.88
C THR A 178 -14.11 15.42 -18.50
N HIS A 179 -14.12 15.79 -17.23
CA HIS A 179 -13.15 16.74 -16.69
C HIS A 179 -11.86 15.98 -16.44
N PHE A 180 -10.85 16.18 -17.27
CA PHE A 180 -9.52 15.61 -17.04
C PHE A 180 -8.43 16.68 -17.13
N PHE A 181 -7.38 16.45 -16.35
CA PHE A 181 -6.17 17.28 -16.37
C PHE A 181 -4.97 16.40 -16.68
N PRO A 182 -4.26 16.64 -17.80
CA PRO A 182 -3.01 15.92 -18.06
C PRO A 182 -1.93 16.42 -17.11
N ILE A 183 -1.43 15.50 -16.27
CA ILE A 183 -0.42 15.78 -15.26
C ILE A 183 0.96 15.75 -15.91
N SER A 184 1.21 14.78 -16.80
CA SER A 184 2.48 14.64 -17.51
C SER A 184 2.31 13.99 -18.88
N ILE A 185 3.22 14.27 -19.79
CA ILE A 185 3.33 13.63 -21.10
C ILE A 185 4.75 13.05 -21.22
N LYS A 186 4.85 11.72 -21.39
CA LYS A 186 6.12 11.05 -21.66
C LYS A 186 6.31 10.85 -23.17
N ARG A 187 7.44 11.30 -23.70
CA ARG A 187 7.85 11.14 -25.11
C ARG A 187 9.24 10.51 -25.17
N GLY A 188 9.29 9.20 -25.41
CA GLY A 188 10.54 8.44 -25.28
C GLY A 188 11.09 8.57 -23.86
N GLU A 189 12.31 9.10 -23.73
CA GLU A 189 12.97 9.30 -22.43
C GLU A 189 12.62 10.65 -21.75
N LYS A 190 11.85 11.51 -22.40
CA LYS A 190 11.52 12.83 -21.85
C LYS A 190 10.12 12.85 -21.28
N THR A 191 9.99 13.32 -20.05
CA THR A 191 8.74 13.65 -19.40
C THR A 191 8.58 15.16 -19.32
N ILE A 192 7.43 15.69 -19.73
CA ILE A 192 7.08 17.10 -19.69
C ILE A 192 5.79 17.31 -18.92
N ILE A 193 5.69 18.45 -18.23
CA ILE A 193 4.43 18.93 -17.67
C ILE A 193 3.74 19.70 -18.81
N PRO A 194 2.56 19.28 -19.26
CA PRO A 194 1.89 19.90 -20.38
C PRO A 194 1.27 21.25 -20.00
N SER A 195 1.24 22.15 -20.96
CA SER A 195 0.40 23.35 -20.96
C SER A 195 -0.75 23.16 -21.97
N GLY A 196 -1.74 24.06 -21.97
CA GLY A 196 -2.85 23.99 -22.91
C GLY A 196 -2.43 23.91 -24.38
N ASP A 197 -1.34 24.58 -24.76
CA ASP A 197 -0.79 24.61 -26.12
C ASP A 197 0.13 23.43 -26.43
N THR A 198 0.36 22.53 -25.49
CA THR A 198 1.24 21.37 -25.70
C THR A 198 0.57 20.43 -26.70
N ALA A 199 1.24 20.14 -27.82
CA ALA A 199 0.73 19.18 -28.79
C ALA A 199 0.77 17.76 -28.25
N VAL A 200 -0.28 16.99 -28.44
CA VAL A 200 -0.33 15.56 -28.13
C VAL A 200 0.21 14.78 -29.32
N SER A 201 1.24 13.99 -29.13
CA SER A 201 1.80 13.11 -30.16
C SER A 201 1.75 11.65 -29.68
N TYR A 202 1.82 10.71 -30.63
CA TYR A 202 1.68 9.27 -30.39
C TYR A 202 2.90 8.63 -29.69
N THR A 203 3.48 9.24 -28.71
CA THR A 203 4.53 8.63 -27.89
C THR A 203 4.07 8.61 -26.44
N HIS A 204 3.85 7.43 -25.93
CA HIS A 204 3.46 7.06 -24.57
C HIS A 204 3.18 8.21 -23.58
N LEU A 205 1.90 8.42 -23.27
CA LEU A 205 1.47 9.17 -22.10
C LEU A 205 1.58 8.24 -20.88
N ARG A 206 2.41 8.57 -19.91
CA ARG A 206 2.38 7.91 -18.61
C ARG A 206 2.10 8.97 -17.55
N ALA A 207 1.17 8.68 -16.64
CA ALA A 207 1.15 9.32 -15.35
C ALA A 207 2.37 8.77 -14.58
N HIS A 208 3.14 9.62 -13.94
CA HIS A 208 4.34 9.23 -13.23
C HIS A 208 4.00 8.56 -11.90
N GLU A 209 4.75 7.46 -11.59
CA GLU A 209 4.94 6.98 -10.23
C GLU A 209 5.60 8.03 -9.35
#